data_7e8e5472aee24416cfa9c35e0dd05041
#
_entry.id   7e8e5472aee24416cfa9c35e0dd05041
#
_cell.length_a   1.000
_cell.length_b   1.000
_cell.length_c   1.000
_cell.angle_alpha   90.00
_cell.angle_beta   90.00
_cell.angle_gamma   90.00
#
_symmetry.space_group_name_H-M   'P 1'
#
loop_
_entity.id
_entity.type
_entity.pdbx_description
1 polymer ?
#
loop_
_entity_poly.entity_id
_entity_poly.type
_entity_poly.pdbx_seq_one_letter_code
_entity_poly.pdbx_strand_id
1 'polypeptide(L)' 'MNTPVSILAEIPEELHQSLKNYLETHPTWDQDRVFAAALSLFLLQNGGGKITQDSQNYRACSRVYLETLFQQPSQL' A
#
# COMPACT_ATOMS: atom_id res chain seq x y z
N MET A 1 -15.14 7.12 2.10
CA MET A 1 -14.93 6.64 2.42
C MET A 1 -14.16 5.59 2.41
N ASN A 2 -14.01 4.88 2.88
CA ASN A 2 -13.02 3.94 3.04
C ASN A 2 -13.50 2.55 2.91
N THR A 3 -14.36 2.33 1.98
CA THR A 3 -14.84 1.01 1.72
C THR A 3 -13.75 0.24 1.02
N PRO A 4 -13.32 -0.87 1.56
CA PRO A 4 -12.26 -1.64 0.93
C PRO A 4 -12.75 -2.30 -0.34
N VAL A 5 -11.84 -2.48 -1.27
CA VAL A 5 -12.11 -3.17 -2.51
C VAL A 5 -11.16 -4.35 -2.58
N SER A 6 -11.70 -5.53 -2.87
CA SER A 6 -10.87 -6.70 -2.97
C SER A 6 -10.42 -6.89 -4.40
N ILE A 7 -9.15 -7.19 -4.57
CA ILE A 7 -8.56 -7.37 -5.88
C ILE A 7 -7.85 -8.70 -5.93
N LEU A 8 -8.06 -9.44 -7.01
CA LEU A 8 -7.36 -10.68 -7.21
C LEU A 8 -6.24 -10.44 -8.20
N ALA A 9 -5.02 -10.67 -7.80
CA ALA A 9 -3.88 -10.48 -8.66
C ALA A 9 -2.90 -11.61 -8.45
N GLU A 10 -2.18 -11.97 -9.51
CA GLU A 10 -1.19 -13.00 -9.43
C GLU A 10 0.17 -12.36 -9.42
N ILE A 11 1.06 -12.84 -8.56
CA ILE A 11 2.41 -12.31 -8.49
C ILE A 11 3.38 -13.47 -8.63
N PRO A 12 4.61 -13.20 -9.05
CA PRO A 12 5.60 -14.26 -9.18
C PRO A 12 5.85 -14.94 -7.85
N GLU A 13 6.13 -16.23 -7.93
CA GLU A 13 6.32 -17.01 -6.72
C GLU A 13 7.45 -16.48 -5.86
N GLU A 14 8.51 -16.02 -6.48
CA GLU A 14 9.63 -15.49 -5.75
C GLU A 14 9.25 -14.26 -4.93
N LEU A 15 8.40 -13.43 -5.52
CA LEU A 15 7.95 -12.24 -4.83
C LEU A 15 7.05 -12.61 -3.66
N HIS A 16 6.21 -13.62 -3.88
CA HIS A 16 5.34 -14.08 -2.81
C HIS A 16 6.15 -14.62 -1.64
N GLN A 17 7.23 -15.35 -1.93
CA GLN A 17 8.06 -15.87 -0.87
C GLN A 17 8.70 -14.74 -0.07
N SER A 18 9.14 -13.71 -0.76
CA SER A 18 9.71 -12.55 -0.08
C SER A 18 8.68 -11.87 0.81
N LEU A 19 7.46 -11.79 0.34
CA LEU A 19 6.40 -11.20 1.12
C LEU A 19 6.15 -12.02 2.39
N LYS A 20 6.08 -13.34 2.25
CA LYS A 20 5.87 -14.18 3.41
C LYS A 20 6.98 -14.01 4.43
N ASN A 21 8.22 -13.96 3.96
CA ASN A 21 9.33 -13.80 4.88
C ASN A 21 9.27 -12.46 5.61
N TYR A 22 8.88 -11.43 4.89
CA TYR A 22 8.79 -10.12 5.51
C TYR A 22 7.70 -10.12 6.58
N LEU A 23 6.55 -10.69 6.29
CA LEU A 23 5.45 -10.69 7.23
C LEU A 23 5.77 -11.52 8.47
N GLU A 24 6.56 -12.58 8.32
CA GLU A 24 6.92 -13.38 9.46
C GLU A 24 7.84 -12.63 10.42
N THR A 25 8.64 -11.73 9.89
CA THR A 25 9.56 -11.00 10.74
C THR A 25 9.05 -9.64 11.14
N HIS A 26 7.88 -9.24 10.64
CA HIS A 26 7.32 -7.93 10.96
C HIS A 26 5.85 -8.11 11.35
N PRO A 27 5.58 -8.60 12.55
CA PRO A 27 4.22 -8.97 12.93
C PRO A 27 3.22 -7.83 12.97
N THR A 28 3.68 -6.60 12.97
CA THR A 28 2.73 -5.51 12.94
C THR A 28 2.23 -5.21 11.54
N TRP A 29 2.76 -5.88 10.53
CA TRP A 29 2.31 -5.71 9.17
C TRP A 29 1.51 -6.92 8.73
N ASP A 30 0.54 -6.70 7.86
CA ASP A 30 -0.16 -7.80 7.26
C ASP A 30 -0.17 -7.58 5.76
N GLN A 31 -0.74 -8.53 5.04
CA GLN A 31 -0.69 -8.49 3.59
C GLN A 31 -1.43 -7.28 3.04
N ASP A 32 -2.59 -6.97 3.58
CA ASP A 32 -3.36 -5.85 3.09
C ASP A 32 -2.61 -4.55 3.28
N ARG A 33 -1.95 -4.41 4.41
CA ARG A 33 -1.21 -3.19 4.69
C ARG A 33 -0.01 -3.06 3.76
N VAL A 34 0.70 -4.16 3.52
CA VAL A 34 1.83 -4.12 2.62
C VAL A 34 1.37 -3.74 1.22
N PHE A 35 0.28 -4.33 0.76
CA PHE A 35 -0.20 -4.05 -0.59
C PHE A 35 -0.67 -2.59 -0.71
N ALA A 36 -1.35 -2.09 0.28
CA ALA A 36 -1.80 -0.70 0.23
C ALA A 36 -0.60 0.26 0.21
N ALA A 37 0.40 -0.02 1.03
CA ALA A 37 1.58 0.83 1.06
C ALA A 37 2.33 0.76 -0.26
N ALA A 38 2.53 -0.45 -0.77
CA ALA A 38 3.30 -0.62 -2.00
C ALA A 38 2.58 0.01 -3.19
N LEU A 39 1.29 -0.21 -3.28
CA LEU A 39 0.54 0.32 -4.39
C LEU A 39 0.47 1.84 -4.33
N SER A 40 0.25 2.37 -3.14
CA SER A 40 0.17 3.82 -3.01
C SER A 40 1.52 4.46 -3.35
N LEU A 41 2.62 3.83 -2.94
CA LEU A 41 3.93 4.36 -3.26
C LEU A 41 4.18 4.31 -4.76
N PHE A 42 3.81 3.19 -5.38
CA PHE A 42 4.01 3.05 -6.81
C PHE A 42 3.24 4.13 -7.56
N LEU A 43 2.00 4.36 -7.18
CA LEU A 43 1.19 5.37 -7.85
C LEU A 43 1.70 6.78 -7.60
N LEU A 44 2.24 7.02 -6.42
CA LEU A 44 2.80 8.32 -6.15
C LEU A 44 4.00 8.58 -7.03
N GLN A 45 4.85 7.59 -7.19
CA GLN A 45 6.04 7.78 -7.99
C GLN A 45 5.77 7.86 -9.47
N ASN A 46 4.77 7.12 -9.93
CA ASN A 46 4.54 7.04 -11.36
C ASN A 46 3.39 7.91 -11.85
N GLY A 47 2.59 8.41 -10.95
CA GLY A 47 1.50 9.28 -11.36
C GLY A 47 1.74 10.73 -11.08
N GLY A 48 2.70 11.02 -10.26
CA GLY A 48 2.88 12.40 -9.84
C GLY A 48 3.32 13.35 -10.93
N GLY A 49 3.86 12.81 -12.00
CA GLY A 49 4.28 13.69 -13.05
C GLY A 49 3.14 14.24 -13.88
N LYS A 50 2.03 13.56 -13.78
CA LYS A 50 0.96 14.03 -14.56
C LYS A 50 0.19 14.95 -13.75
N ILE A 51 0.17 16.09 -14.02
CA ILE A 51 -0.43 16.99 -13.36
C ILE A 51 -1.82 17.07 -13.44
N THR A 52 -2.35 17.88 -13.69
CA THR A 52 -3.68 18.16 -13.94
C THR A 52 -4.65 17.39 -13.13
N GLN A 53 -5.49 16.65 -13.64
CA GLN A 53 -6.54 16.07 -12.89
C GLN A 53 -6.08 15.04 -11.91
N ASP A 54 -4.83 14.77 -11.92
CA ASP A 54 -4.34 13.75 -11.00
C ASP A 54 -4.06 14.27 -9.62
N SER A 55 -4.28 15.52 -9.36
CA SER A 55 -3.95 16.04 -8.06
C SER A 55 -4.73 15.37 -6.95
N GLN A 56 -6.00 15.05 -7.19
CA GLN A 56 -6.77 14.37 -6.16
C GLN A 56 -6.28 12.96 -5.95
N ASN A 57 -5.92 12.28 -7.02
CA ASN A 57 -5.40 10.93 -6.90
C ASN A 57 -4.07 10.97 -6.16
N TYR A 58 -3.26 11.96 -6.42
CA TYR A 58 -1.99 12.09 -5.74
C TYR A 58 -2.22 12.26 -4.24
N ARG A 59 -3.18 13.09 -3.85
CA ARG A 59 -3.47 13.28 -2.45
C ARG A 59 -3.98 12.03 -1.80
N ALA A 60 -4.87 11.30 -2.48
CA ALA A 60 -5.40 10.08 -1.93
C ALA A 60 -4.29 9.06 -1.74
N CYS A 61 -3.40 8.93 -2.71
CA CYS A 61 -2.30 7.98 -2.61
C CYS A 61 -1.33 8.37 -1.51
N SER A 62 -1.05 9.65 -1.37
CA SER A 62 -0.18 10.13 -0.31
C SER A 62 -0.77 9.81 1.04
N ARG A 63 -2.06 10.03 1.21
CA ARG A 63 -2.69 9.80 2.48
C ARG A 63 -2.66 8.31 2.82
N VAL A 64 -2.97 7.46 1.84
CA VAL A 64 -2.98 6.04 2.09
C VAL A 64 -1.56 5.58 2.45
N TYR A 65 -0.57 6.06 1.73
CA TYR A 65 0.80 5.66 2.00
C TYR A 65 1.20 6.04 3.41
N LEU A 66 0.90 7.27 3.80
CA LEU A 66 1.28 7.72 5.13
C LEU A 66 0.51 6.97 6.20
N GLU A 67 -0.76 6.70 5.97
CA GLU A 67 -1.54 5.98 6.94
C GLU A 67 -1.01 4.56 7.12
N THR A 68 -0.58 3.91 6.05
CA THR A 68 -0.08 2.56 6.19
C THR A 68 1.27 2.53 6.89
N LEU A 69 2.08 3.55 6.70
CA LEU A 69 3.38 3.58 7.34
C LEU A 69 3.27 3.91 8.83
N PHE A 70 2.40 4.83 9.19
CA PHE A 70 2.34 5.28 10.55
C PHE A 70 1.19 4.74 11.36
N GLN A 71 0.45 3.82 10.80
CA GLN A 71 -0.64 3.25 11.54
C GLN A 71 -0.11 2.41 12.67
N GLN A 72 -0.67 2.59 13.83
CA GLN A 72 -0.21 1.87 14.99
C GLN A 72 -1.25 0.86 15.36
N PRO A 73 -0.93 -0.38 15.22
CA PRO A 73 -1.91 -1.40 15.56
C PRO A 73 -2.33 -1.31 16.99
N SER A 74 -1.50 -0.82 17.77
CA SER A 74 -1.82 -0.84 19.15
C SER A 74 -2.64 0.29 19.52
N GLN A 75 -2.90 1.04 18.71
CA GLN A 75 -3.49 2.03 19.05
C GLN A 75 -4.42 1.79 19.74
N LEU A 76 -4.40 1.16 20.06
CA LEU A 76 -5.04 0.88 20.95
C LEU A 76 -5.27 1.30 21.60
#